data_4a8a45f3fbb41f706c39142eaebc6cfc
#
_entry.id   4a8a45f3fbb41f706c39142eaebc6cfc
#
_cell.length_a   1.000
_cell.length_b   1.000
_cell.length_c   1.000
_cell.angle_alpha   90.00
_cell.angle_beta   90.00
_cell.angle_gamma   90.00
#
_symmetry.space_group_name_H-M   'P 1'
#
loop_
_entity.id
_entity.type
_entity.pdbx_description
1 polymer ?
#
loop_
_entity_poly.entity_id
_entity_poly.type
_entity_poly.pdbx_seq_one_letter_code
_entity_poly.pdbx_strand_id
1 'polypeptide(L)'
;MASPWTGSNTSPTSSTEDGDAMPHVIVKLWPGKSEQQKRRLAQAITDDVMKVLHYGDESVSVAFEEVDANEWSEKVYQPDIVRKADTLYKKPGYTM
;
A
#
# COMPACT_ATOMS: atom_id res chain seq x y z
N MET A 1 -2.72 -14.77 22.75
CA MET A 1 -2.52 -14.50 22.29
C MET A 1 -2.52 -14.24 21.85
N ALA A 2 -2.38 -14.31 21.65
CA ALA A 2 -2.34 -13.97 21.04
C ALA A 2 -1.76 -13.50 20.70
N SER A 3 -1.53 -13.28 20.27
CA SER A 3 -1.01 -12.66 19.75
C SER A 3 -0.51 -11.79 19.92
N PRO A 4 0.14 -11.96 19.63
CA PRO A 4 0.72 -10.83 19.73
C PRO A 4 0.25 -9.84 18.90
N TRP A 5 -0.49 -10.01 18.55
CA TRP A 5 -1.13 -9.06 18.19
C TRP A 5 -2.51 -9.24 18.17
N THR A 6 -2.75 -9.68 19.13
CA THR A 6 -3.86 -9.58 19.39
C THR A 6 -4.34 -8.89 20.26
N GLY A 7 -3.92 -8.90 20.50
CA GLY A 7 -4.30 -8.33 20.98
C GLY A 7 -4.46 -7.63 21.62
N SER A 8 -4.60 -7.53 21.70
CA SER A 8 -4.89 -6.83 22.05
C SER A 8 -5.13 -6.13 22.14
N ASN A 9 -5.39 -6.23 21.95
CA ASN A 9 -5.75 -5.59 21.84
C ASN A 9 -6.19 -5.02 21.82
N THR A 10 -6.38 -5.03 21.83
CA THR A 10 -6.97 -4.47 21.72
C THR A 10 -7.38 -3.73 21.83
N SER A 11 -7.39 -3.39 21.83
CA SER A 11 -7.85 -2.64 21.89
C SER A 11 -8.38 -1.93 21.95
N PRO A 12 -8.61 -1.60 22.00
CA PRO A 12 -9.26 -0.90 22.00
C PRO A 12 -9.72 -0.25 21.81
N THR A 13 -10.02 0.10 21.60
CA THR A 13 -10.40 0.73 21.36
C THR A 13 -10.92 1.00 20.60
N SER A 14 -10.90 0.91 20.31
CA SER A 14 -11.70 0.76 19.46
C SER A 14 -11.98 1.56 18.30
N SER A 15 -13.03 2.19 17.96
CA SER A 15 -13.37 2.90 16.77
C SER A 15 -12.46 4.05 16.45
N THR A 16 -12.01 4.74 17.44
CA THR A 16 -11.03 5.80 17.22
C THR A 16 -9.72 5.22 16.73
N GLU A 17 -9.44 4.01 17.12
CA GLU A 17 -8.23 3.35 16.65
C GLU A 17 -8.31 3.11 15.15
N ASP A 18 -9.49 2.77 14.64
CA ASP A 18 -9.65 2.60 13.22
C ASP A 18 -9.33 3.88 12.47
N GLY A 19 -9.82 5.01 12.98
CA GLY A 19 -9.53 6.27 12.36
C GLY A 19 -8.07 6.64 12.41
N ASP A 20 -7.37 6.20 13.45
CA ASP A 20 -5.97 6.49 13.62
C ASP A 20 -5.08 5.69 12.68
N ALA A 21 -5.56 4.58 12.18
CA ALA A 21 -4.73 3.71 11.35
C ALA A 21 -4.43 4.29 9.98
N MET A 22 -5.40 4.97 9.38
CA MET A 22 -5.24 5.80 8.20
C MET A 22 -4.26 5.23 7.15
N PRO A 23 -4.57 4.12 6.53
CA PRO A 23 -3.66 3.53 5.55
C PRO A 23 -3.44 4.44 4.34
N HIS A 24 -2.19 4.50 3.91
CA HIS A 24 -1.80 5.27 2.74
C HIS A 24 -1.08 4.34 1.78
N VAL A 25 -1.57 4.23 0.55
CA VAL A 25 -1.03 3.33 -0.45
C VAL A 25 -0.38 4.15 -1.55
N ILE A 26 0.84 3.80 -1.89
CA ILE A 26 1.55 4.45 -3.00
C ILE A 26 1.85 3.39 -4.05
N VAL A 27 1.41 3.66 -5.28
CA VAL A 27 1.70 2.79 -6.41
C VAL A 27 2.79 3.47 -7.24
N LYS A 28 3.94 2.82 -7.33
CA LYS A 28 5.02 3.31 -8.19
C LYS A 28 5.01 2.49 -9.47
N LEU A 29 5.07 3.15 -10.59
CA LEU A 29 4.93 2.48 -11.88
C LEU A 29 5.62 3.30 -12.96
N TRP A 30 5.88 2.65 -14.09
CA TRP A 30 6.40 3.36 -15.27
C TRP A 30 5.30 4.24 -15.84
N PRO A 31 5.67 5.36 -16.48
CA PRO A 31 4.69 6.20 -17.15
C PRO A 31 4.01 5.45 -18.30
N GLY A 32 2.86 5.94 -18.69
CA GLY A 32 2.17 5.41 -19.85
C GLY A 32 0.74 4.95 -19.62
N LYS A 33 0.33 4.82 -18.37
CA LYS A 33 -1.05 4.45 -18.10
C LYS A 33 -1.92 5.69 -18.09
N SER A 34 -3.17 5.53 -18.51
CA SER A 34 -4.09 6.66 -18.62
C SER A 34 -4.58 7.09 -17.23
N GLU A 35 -5.07 8.33 -17.17
CA GLU A 35 -5.68 8.81 -15.94
C GLU A 35 -6.88 7.96 -15.55
N GLN A 36 -7.65 7.52 -16.54
CA GLN A 36 -8.81 6.68 -16.25
C GLN A 36 -8.40 5.37 -15.61
N GLN A 37 -7.33 4.74 -16.12
CA GLN A 37 -6.85 3.50 -15.54
C GLN A 37 -6.37 3.71 -14.11
N LYS A 38 -5.67 4.81 -13.87
CA LYS A 38 -5.18 5.10 -12.51
C LYS A 38 -6.34 5.35 -11.55
N ARG A 39 -7.37 6.06 -12.00
CA ARG A 39 -8.53 6.30 -11.14
C ARG A 39 -9.29 5.03 -10.82
N ARG A 40 -9.41 4.14 -11.80
CA ARG A 40 -10.07 2.86 -11.56
C ARG A 40 -9.29 2.01 -10.59
N LEU A 41 -7.96 2.00 -10.73
CA LEU A 41 -7.13 1.25 -9.80
C LEU A 41 -7.19 1.82 -8.40
N ALA A 42 -7.17 3.15 -8.28
CA ALA A 42 -7.28 3.80 -6.98
C ALA A 42 -8.58 3.41 -6.28
N GLN A 43 -9.68 3.37 -7.04
CA GLN A 43 -10.97 2.99 -6.47
C GLN A 43 -10.96 1.54 -6.02
N ALA A 44 -10.38 0.65 -6.84
CA ALA A 44 -10.30 -0.77 -6.49
C ALA A 44 -9.44 -0.97 -5.22
N ILE A 45 -8.32 -0.26 -5.13
CA ILE A 45 -7.47 -0.35 -3.95
C ILE A 45 -8.22 0.14 -2.73
N THR A 46 -8.90 1.27 -2.84
CA THR A 46 -9.67 1.81 -1.72
C THR A 46 -10.73 0.82 -1.25
N ASP A 47 -11.47 0.25 -2.20
CA ASP A 47 -12.51 -0.71 -1.86
C ASP A 47 -11.95 -1.93 -1.14
N ASP A 48 -10.81 -2.44 -1.62
CA ASP A 48 -10.20 -3.60 -1.00
C ASP A 48 -9.68 -3.30 0.39
N VAL A 49 -9.05 -2.15 0.57
CA VAL A 49 -8.54 -1.75 1.89
C VAL A 49 -9.69 -1.64 2.87
N MET A 50 -10.78 -1.02 2.45
CA MET A 50 -11.94 -0.88 3.31
C MET A 50 -12.51 -2.24 3.71
N LYS A 51 -12.59 -3.14 2.73
CA LYS A 51 -13.20 -4.45 2.97
C LYS A 51 -12.31 -5.34 3.82
N VAL A 52 -11.03 -5.39 3.51
CA VAL A 52 -10.11 -6.32 4.17
C VAL A 52 -9.69 -5.81 5.54
N LEU A 53 -9.41 -4.53 5.66
CA LEU A 53 -8.89 -3.94 6.88
C LEU A 53 -9.98 -3.28 7.73
N HIS A 54 -11.20 -3.20 7.20
CA HIS A 54 -12.35 -2.66 7.93
C HIS A 54 -12.20 -1.18 8.28
N TYR A 55 -11.75 -0.38 7.31
CA TYR A 55 -11.65 1.06 7.48
C TYR A 55 -12.75 1.75 6.68
N GLY A 56 -13.06 2.99 7.06
CA GLY A 56 -13.95 3.82 6.29
C GLY A 56 -13.21 4.50 5.16
N ASP A 57 -13.97 4.96 4.18
CA ASP A 57 -13.41 5.63 3.01
C ASP A 57 -12.53 6.81 3.39
N GLU A 58 -12.89 7.54 4.43
CA GLU A 58 -12.18 8.75 4.81
C GLU A 58 -10.78 8.46 5.35
N SER A 59 -10.49 7.21 5.71
CA SER A 59 -9.18 6.86 6.27
C SER A 59 -8.16 6.47 5.21
N VAL A 60 -8.61 6.21 3.99
CA VAL A 60 -7.76 5.61 2.95
C VAL A 60 -7.32 6.67 1.97
N SER A 61 -6.02 6.69 1.67
CA SER A 61 -5.51 7.53 0.61
C SER A 61 -4.63 6.71 -0.32
N VAL A 62 -4.67 7.05 -1.61
CA VAL A 62 -3.94 6.32 -2.65
C VAL A 62 -3.24 7.33 -3.54
N ALA A 63 -1.96 7.15 -3.77
CA ALA A 63 -1.18 8.02 -4.63
C ALA A 63 -0.47 7.20 -5.70
N PHE A 64 -0.16 7.85 -6.80
CA PHE A 64 0.59 7.22 -7.89
C PHE A 64 1.85 8.04 -8.14
N GLU A 65 2.99 7.37 -8.25
CA GLU A 65 4.26 8.01 -8.57
C GLU A 65 4.82 7.37 -9.82
N GLU A 66 4.93 8.14 -10.88
CA GLU A 66 5.48 7.64 -12.13
C GLU A 66 6.98 7.80 -12.11
N VAL A 67 7.68 6.71 -12.39
CA VAL A 67 9.14 6.67 -12.41
C VAL A 67 9.57 6.10 -13.76
N ASP A 68 10.45 6.82 -14.46
CA ASP A 68 10.89 6.39 -15.77
C ASP A 68 11.59 5.04 -15.68
N ALA A 69 11.47 4.25 -16.77
CA ALA A 69 12.03 2.92 -16.79
C ALA A 69 13.54 2.93 -16.53
N ASN A 70 14.25 3.93 -17.06
CA ASN A 70 15.69 3.99 -16.88
C ASN A 70 16.11 4.45 -15.49
N GLU A 71 15.18 4.90 -14.69
CA GLU A 71 15.45 5.28 -13.30
C GLU A 71 14.89 4.29 -12.30
N TRP A 72 14.20 3.28 -12.79
CA TRP A 72 13.48 2.34 -11.91
C TRP A 72 14.43 1.61 -10.97
N SER A 73 15.57 1.13 -11.50
CA SER A 73 16.50 0.39 -10.67
C SER A 73 16.99 1.24 -9.50
N GLU A 74 17.35 2.47 -9.77
CA GLU A 74 17.94 3.34 -8.77
C GLU A 74 16.90 3.86 -7.79
N LYS A 75 15.71 4.19 -8.27
CA LYS A 75 14.71 4.86 -7.45
C LYS A 75 13.70 3.92 -6.79
N VAL A 76 13.50 2.74 -7.36
CA VAL A 76 12.49 1.81 -6.85
C VAL A 76 13.08 0.46 -6.52
N TYR A 77 13.76 -0.18 -7.50
CA TYR A 77 14.19 -1.56 -7.29
C TYR A 77 15.18 -1.66 -6.13
N GLN A 78 16.21 -0.82 -6.10
CA GLN A 78 17.20 -0.90 -5.04
C GLN A 78 16.64 -0.43 -3.69
N PRO A 79 16.05 0.77 -3.58
CA PRO A 79 15.62 1.24 -2.26
C PRO A 79 14.37 0.56 -1.71
N ASP A 80 13.40 0.21 -2.56
CA ASP A 80 12.12 -0.27 -2.09
C ASP A 80 11.99 -1.77 -2.14
N ILE A 81 12.71 -2.45 -3.04
CA ILE A 81 12.54 -3.88 -3.23
C ILE A 81 13.72 -4.65 -2.64
N VAL A 82 14.94 -4.29 -3.02
CA VAL A 82 16.12 -5.01 -2.53
C VAL A 82 16.38 -4.72 -1.07
N ARG A 83 16.47 -3.43 -0.72
CA ARG A 83 16.82 -3.05 0.66
C ARG A 83 15.71 -3.32 1.65
N LYS A 84 14.47 -3.40 1.17
CA LYS A 84 13.32 -3.67 2.03
C LYS A 84 12.69 -5.01 1.71
N ALA A 85 13.52 -5.96 1.30
CA ALA A 85 13.00 -7.25 0.85
C ALA A 85 12.17 -7.95 1.94
N ASP A 86 12.52 -7.73 3.20
CA ASP A 86 11.81 -8.35 4.31
C ASP A 86 10.41 -7.76 4.54
N THR A 87 10.09 -6.66 3.89
CA THR A 87 8.76 -6.07 4.01
C THR A 87 7.82 -6.48 2.88
N LEU A 88 8.32 -7.21 1.89
CA LEU A 88 7.52 -7.56 0.73
C LEU A 88 6.62 -8.74 1.02
N TYR A 89 5.34 -8.59 0.77
CA TYR A 89 4.39 -9.68 0.84
C TYR A 89 4.26 -10.40 -0.48
N LYS A 90 4.70 -9.77 -1.55
CA LYS A 90 4.78 -10.36 -2.87
C LYS A 90 6.03 -9.83 -3.55
N LYS A 91 6.91 -10.73 -3.95
CA LYS A 91 8.15 -10.35 -4.61
C LYS A 91 7.94 -10.26 -6.11
N PRO A 92 8.69 -9.38 -6.79
CA PRO A 92 8.59 -9.34 -8.25
C PRO A 92 9.23 -10.58 -8.87
N GLY A 93 8.81 -10.87 -10.08
CA GLY A 93 9.40 -11.98 -10.82
C GLY A 93 10.60 -11.60 -11.67
N TYR A 94 11.11 -10.39 -11.48
CA TYR A 94 12.26 -9.90 -12.24
C TYR A 94 13.38 -9.48 -11.30
N THR A 95 14.57 -9.34 -11.87
CA THR A 95 15.72 -8.78 -11.18
C THR A 95 16.31 -7.69 -12.06
N MET A 96 17.02 -6.77 -11.44
CA MET A 96 17.65 -5.68 -12.18
C MET A 96 19.08 -5.45 -11.71
#